data_ec76ede1de246f34aca7a8fc63051075
#
_entry.id   ec76ede1de246f34aca7a8fc63051075
#
_cell.length_a   1.000
_cell.length_b   1.000
_cell.length_c   1.000
_cell.angle_alpha   90.00
_cell.angle_beta   90.00
_cell.angle_gamma   90.00
#
_symmetry.space_group_name_H-M   'P 1'
#
loop_
_entity.id
_entity.type
_entity.pdbx_description
1 polymer ?
#
loop_
_entity_poly.entity_id
_entity_poly.type
_entity_poly.pdbx_seq_one_letter_code
_entity_poly.pdbx_strand_id
1 'polypeptide(L)'
;TQISAERLSYVKKSFDGVVALENLNYFPTSAYDHVCNPDFISKVVRENDVYLILDIAHAMISARNLNFSPEDYFTRLPLDRVKEIHLSAHGMLDGKWRDFHNRPNSETYELLGMLHKHVKEDTYLIIEFYKDFSELIEIYKEVGEWLNSKATA
;
A
#
# COMPACT_ATOMS: atom_id res chain seq x y z
N THR A 1 6.05 -4.77 18.01
CA THR A 1 6.08 -5.76 19.10
C THR A 1 7.44 -6.43 19.18
N GLN A 2 7.76 -7.08 20.31
CA GLN A 2 9.03 -7.79 20.49
C GLN A 2 9.26 -8.84 19.38
N ILE A 3 8.24 -9.63 19.05
CA ILE A 3 8.31 -10.67 18.01
C ILE A 3 8.62 -10.05 16.64
N SER A 4 7.99 -8.93 16.29
CA SER A 4 8.28 -8.22 15.04
C SER A 4 9.73 -7.75 14.99
N ALA A 5 10.23 -7.18 16.08
CA ALA A 5 11.60 -6.70 16.19
C ALA A 5 12.64 -7.83 16.03
N GLU A 6 12.44 -8.95 16.70
CA GLU A 6 13.33 -10.11 16.61
C GLU A 6 13.40 -10.68 15.19
N ARG A 7 12.23 -10.84 14.53
CA ARG A 7 12.16 -11.36 13.15
C ARG A 7 12.76 -10.42 12.13
N LEU A 8 12.45 -9.12 12.22
CA LEU A 8 13.03 -8.11 11.33
C LEU A 8 14.53 -7.94 11.54
N SER A 9 15.00 -8.00 12.78
CA SER A 9 16.45 -8.01 13.07
C SER A 9 17.14 -9.21 12.42
N TYR A 10 16.52 -10.39 12.44
CA TYR A 10 17.06 -11.57 11.77
C TYR A 10 17.14 -11.38 10.26
N VAL A 11 16.06 -10.91 9.62
CA VAL A 11 16.04 -10.64 8.17
C VAL A 11 17.10 -9.61 7.78
N LYS A 12 17.18 -8.49 8.49
CA LYS A 12 18.18 -7.43 8.23
C LYS A 12 19.62 -7.92 8.36
N LYS A 13 19.90 -8.88 9.24
CA LYS A 13 21.22 -9.48 9.39
C LYS A 13 21.55 -10.53 8.34
N SER A 14 20.53 -11.16 7.78
CA SER A 14 20.67 -12.26 6.81
C SER A 14 20.63 -11.78 5.36
N PHE A 15 20.29 -10.51 5.12
CA PHE A 15 20.08 -9.95 3.80
C PHE A 15 20.79 -8.59 3.69
N ASP A 16 21.71 -8.47 2.73
CA ASP A 16 22.38 -7.20 2.43
C ASP A 16 21.56 -6.41 1.41
N GLY A 17 20.54 -5.72 1.89
CA GLY A 17 19.64 -4.94 1.06
C GLY A 17 18.60 -4.18 1.86
N VAL A 18 17.69 -3.53 1.14
CA VAL A 18 16.58 -2.79 1.73
C VAL A 18 15.49 -3.78 2.18
N VAL A 19 15.07 -3.67 3.42
CA VAL A 19 13.95 -4.44 3.97
C VAL A 19 12.72 -3.55 4.05
N ALA A 20 11.64 -3.99 3.44
CA ALA A 20 10.34 -3.33 3.50
C ALA A 20 9.26 -4.31 3.97
N LEU A 21 8.22 -3.79 4.60
CA LEU A 21 7.02 -4.51 4.98
C LEU A 21 5.86 -4.03 4.12
N GLU A 22 5.04 -4.94 3.67
CA GLU A 22 3.79 -4.63 3.00
C GLU A 22 2.63 -4.54 4.00
N ASN A 23 1.74 -3.57 3.84
CA ASN A 23 0.50 -3.51 4.59
C ASN A 23 -0.48 -4.58 4.07
N LEU A 24 -1.04 -5.34 5.00
CA LEU A 24 -1.97 -6.42 4.65
C LEU A 24 -3.38 -5.90 4.36
N ASN A 25 -4.11 -6.59 3.49
CA ASN A 25 -5.54 -6.43 3.37
C ASN A 25 -6.26 -7.04 4.59
N TYR A 26 -7.28 -6.36 5.08
CA TYR A 26 -8.04 -6.83 6.24
C TYR A 26 -8.85 -8.09 5.91
N PHE A 27 -8.76 -9.06 6.81
CA PHE A 27 -9.63 -10.22 6.85
C PHE A 27 -10.31 -10.29 8.23
N PRO A 28 -11.63 -10.58 8.33
CA PRO A 28 -12.39 -10.47 9.57
C PRO A 28 -12.03 -11.56 10.60
N THR A 29 -10.83 -11.47 11.13
CA THR A 29 -10.36 -12.25 12.28
C THR A 29 -9.66 -11.29 13.24
N SER A 30 -9.75 -11.52 14.55
CA SER A 30 -9.21 -10.61 15.56
C SER A 30 -7.73 -10.23 15.40
N ALA A 31 -6.94 -11.09 14.73
CA ALA A 31 -5.54 -10.80 14.45
C ALA A 31 -5.37 -9.61 13.49
N TYR A 32 -6.27 -9.49 12.50
CA TYR A 32 -6.21 -8.42 11.50
C TYR A 32 -6.65 -7.07 12.05
N ASP A 33 -7.50 -7.02 13.08
CA ASP A 33 -7.86 -5.77 13.77
C ASP A 33 -6.62 -5.05 14.29
N HIS A 34 -5.58 -5.81 14.63
CA HIS A 34 -4.33 -5.27 15.13
C HIS A 34 -3.29 -5.01 14.02
N VAL A 35 -3.03 -6.03 13.17
CA VAL A 35 -1.94 -5.93 12.19
C VAL A 35 -2.26 -5.01 11.02
N CYS A 36 -3.55 -4.79 10.71
CA CYS A 36 -3.99 -3.82 9.72
C CYS A 36 -4.25 -2.43 10.28
N ASN A 37 -4.08 -2.21 11.59
CA ASN A 37 -4.22 -0.88 12.18
C ASN A 37 -3.06 0.02 11.73
N PRO A 38 -3.31 1.23 11.19
CA PRO A 38 -2.26 2.08 10.61
C PRO A 38 -1.25 2.55 11.65
N ASP A 39 -1.66 2.79 12.91
CA ASP A 39 -0.75 3.17 13.98
C ASP A 39 0.21 2.02 14.35
N PHE A 40 -0.29 0.77 14.31
CA PHE A 40 0.54 -0.41 14.53
C PHE A 40 1.56 -0.59 13.39
N ILE A 41 1.15 -0.45 12.12
CA ILE A 41 2.04 -0.52 10.96
C ILE A 41 3.12 0.56 11.09
N SER A 42 2.72 1.81 11.37
CA SER A 42 3.63 2.93 11.55
C SER A 42 4.65 2.66 12.66
N LYS A 43 4.20 2.14 13.79
CA LYS A 43 5.07 1.77 14.91
C LYS A 43 6.08 0.70 14.52
N VAL A 44 5.65 -0.39 13.88
CA VAL A 44 6.53 -1.49 13.48
C VAL A 44 7.58 -1.00 12.48
N VAL A 45 7.18 -0.24 11.47
CA VAL A 45 8.10 0.29 10.45
C VAL A 45 9.15 1.20 11.08
N ARG A 46 8.74 2.14 11.93
CA ARG A 46 9.66 3.13 12.54
C ARG A 46 10.56 2.54 13.59
N GLU A 47 10.04 1.71 14.51
CA GLU A 47 10.83 1.12 15.59
C GLU A 47 11.88 0.13 15.07
N ASN A 48 11.66 -0.49 13.91
CA ASN A 48 12.60 -1.45 13.33
C ASN A 48 13.45 -0.86 12.21
N ASP A 49 13.28 0.42 11.91
CA ASP A 49 14.00 1.12 10.83
C ASP A 49 13.96 0.32 9.51
N VAL A 50 12.76 0.01 9.07
CA VAL A 50 12.46 -0.62 7.79
C VAL A 50 11.62 0.32 6.92
N TYR A 51 11.38 -0.06 5.68
CA TYR A 51 10.52 0.67 4.76
C TYR A 51 9.12 0.05 4.70
N LEU A 52 8.21 0.75 4.05
CA LEU A 52 6.86 0.31 3.75
C LEU A 52 6.73 0.07 2.24
N ILE A 53 6.18 -1.08 1.86
CA ILE A 53 5.50 -1.30 0.59
C ILE A 53 4.03 -0.94 0.85
N LEU A 54 3.54 0.08 0.18
CA LEU A 54 2.18 0.56 0.36
C LEU A 54 1.28 0.03 -0.75
N ASP A 55 0.51 -1.01 -0.46
CA ASP A 55 -0.57 -1.45 -1.33
C ASP A 55 -1.82 -0.63 -1.07
N ILE A 56 -2.29 0.07 -2.12
CA ILE A 56 -3.45 0.97 -2.03
C ILE A 56 -4.75 0.18 -1.84
N ALA A 57 -4.92 -0.94 -2.54
CA ALA A 57 -6.14 -1.76 -2.41
C ALA A 57 -6.24 -2.38 -1.01
N HIS A 58 -5.14 -2.89 -0.46
CA HIS A 58 -5.08 -3.42 0.91
C HIS A 58 -5.41 -2.35 1.94
N ALA A 59 -4.84 -1.16 1.79
CA ALA A 59 -5.10 -0.03 2.69
C ALA A 59 -6.57 0.39 2.66
N MET A 60 -7.18 0.45 1.46
CA MET A 60 -8.61 0.76 1.30
C MET A 60 -9.52 -0.27 1.95
N ILE A 61 -9.23 -1.56 1.76
CA ILE A 61 -9.97 -2.65 2.39
C ILE A 61 -9.86 -2.53 3.91
N SER A 62 -8.65 -2.28 4.42
CA SER A 62 -8.39 -2.16 5.86
C SER A 62 -9.07 -0.93 6.46
N ALA A 63 -8.99 0.23 5.81
CA ALA A 63 -9.65 1.46 6.25
C ALA A 63 -11.15 1.25 6.44
N ARG A 64 -11.82 0.68 5.42
CA ARG A 64 -13.27 0.45 5.45
C ARG A 64 -13.70 -0.53 6.55
N ASN A 65 -12.95 -1.62 6.73
CA ASN A 65 -13.29 -2.62 7.75
C ASN A 65 -12.97 -2.14 9.18
N LEU A 66 -12.00 -1.25 9.35
CA LEU A 66 -11.65 -0.66 10.65
C LEU A 66 -12.38 0.67 10.92
N ASN A 67 -13.32 1.07 10.05
CA ASN A 67 -14.11 2.30 10.16
C ASN A 67 -13.28 3.59 10.17
N PHE A 68 -12.16 3.62 9.46
CA PHE A 68 -11.45 4.84 9.12
C PHE A 68 -11.97 5.41 7.80
N SER A 69 -11.90 6.74 7.63
CA SER A 69 -11.89 7.29 6.29
C SER A 69 -10.59 6.90 5.58
N PRO A 70 -10.58 6.76 4.23
CA PRO A 70 -9.34 6.48 3.51
C PRO A 70 -8.24 7.49 3.83
N GLU A 71 -8.57 8.78 3.83
CA GLU A 71 -7.63 9.86 4.12
C GLU A 71 -7.04 9.74 5.54
N ASP A 72 -7.86 9.51 6.57
CA ASP A 72 -7.39 9.33 7.94
C ASP A 72 -6.50 8.09 8.07
N TYR A 73 -6.85 6.98 7.41
CA TYR A 73 -6.04 5.77 7.40
C TYR A 73 -4.65 6.01 6.78
N PHE A 74 -4.61 6.59 5.58
CA PHE A 74 -3.37 6.82 4.85
C PHE A 74 -2.45 7.82 5.57
N THR A 75 -3.01 8.89 6.15
CA THR A 75 -2.21 9.90 6.88
C THR A 75 -1.55 9.37 8.14
N ARG A 76 -2.05 8.27 8.72
CA ARG A 76 -1.45 7.59 9.87
C ARG A 76 -0.34 6.62 9.49
N LEU A 77 -0.26 6.22 8.22
CA LEU A 77 0.84 5.38 7.75
C LEU A 77 2.16 6.16 7.69
N PRO A 78 3.32 5.49 7.76
CA PRO A 78 4.62 6.15 7.72
C PRO A 78 4.99 6.50 6.26
N LEU A 79 4.31 7.48 5.66
CA LEU A 79 4.43 7.83 4.24
C LEU A 79 5.84 8.25 3.84
N ASP A 80 6.59 8.85 4.76
CA ASP A 80 8.01 9.19 4.59
C ASP A 80 8.94 7.95 4.50
N ARG A 81 8.41 6.77 4.80
CA ARG A 81 9.10 5.49 4.73
C ARG A 81 8.61 4.60 3.59
N VAL A 82 7.70 5.07 2.76
CA VAL A 82 7.25 4.34 1.58
C VAL A 82 8.39 4.24 0.58
N LYS A 83 8.70 3.03 0.14
CA LYS A 83 9.71 2.74 -0.87
C LYS A 83 9.10 2.20 -2.16
N GLU A 84 7.93 1.61 -2.05
CA GLU A 84 7.19 1.02 -3.16
C GLU A 84 5.70 1.20 -2.94
N ILE A 85 4.96 1.48 -4.00
CA ILE A 85 3.49 1.56 -4.02
C ILE A 85 2.99 0.49 -4.97
N HIS A 86 2.09 -0.37 -4.49
CA HIS A 86 1.33 -1.29 -5.32
C HIS A 86 0.01 -0.65 -5.73
N LEU A 87 -0.23 -0.64 -7.04
CA LEU A 87 -1.37 0.01 -7.65
C LEU A 87 -2.31 -1.02 -8.28
N SER A 88 -3.42 -1.23 -7.62
CA SER A 88 -4.56 -2.01 -8.10
C SER A 88 -5.85 -1.47 -7.50
N ALA A 89 -6.99 -1.95 -7.96
CA ALA A 89 -8.27 -1.65 -7.31
C ALA A 89 -8.87 -2.89 -6.67
N HIS A 90 -9.41 -2.69 -5.49
CA HIS A 90 -10.19 -3.68 -4.77
C HIS A 90 -11.57 -3.89 -5.42
N GLY A 91 -12.31 -4.88 -4.95
CA GLY A 91 -13.67 -5.16 -5.39
C GLY A 91 -14.54 -5.66 -4.23
N MET A 92 -15.80 -5.98 -4.54
CA MET A 92 -16.74 -6.52 -3.57
C MET A 92 -17.25 -7.89 -4.02
N LEU A 93 -17.24 -8.87 -3.10
CA LEU A 93 -17.80 -10.19 -3.29
C LEU A 93 -18.55 -10.59 -2.01
N ASP A 94 -19.82 -11.00 -2.16
CA ASP A 94 -20.67 -11.41 -1.04
C ASP A 94 -20.73 -10.39 0.11
N GLY A 95 -20.81 -9.10 -0.25
CA GLY A 95 -20.88 -8.00 0.70
C GLY A 95 -19.56 -7.72 1.47
N LYS A 96 -18.45 -8.30 1.03
CA LYS A 96 -17.13 -8.10 1.62
C LYS A 96 -16.16 -7.50 0.63
N TRP A 97 -15.38 -6.54 1.09
CA TRP A 97 -14.27 -5.98 0.33
C TRP A 97 -13.17 -7.02 0.19
N ARG A 98 -12.66 -7.18 -1.03
CA ARG A 98 -11.63 -8.14 -1.39
C ARG A 98 -10.58 -7.48 -2.28
N ASP A 99 -9.38 -7.94 -2.15
CA ASP A 99 -8.34 -7.67 -3.12
C ASP A 99 -8.56 -8.55 -4.36
N PHE A 100 -8.84 -7.89 -5.48
CA PHE A 100 -9.06 -8.54 -6.76
C PHE A 100 -8.03 -8.15 -7.81
N HIS A 101 -7.08 -7.30 -7.48
CA HIS A 101 -6.14 -6.74 -8.46
C HIS A 101 -6.88 -6.26 -9.71
N ASN A 102 -7.94 -5.48 -9.49
CA ASN A 102 -8.70 -4.88 -10.59
C ASN A 102 -7.91 -3.71 -11.20
N ARG A 103 -8.31 -3.33 -12.42
CA ARG A 103 -7.84 -2.09 -13.04
C ARG A 103 -8.01 -0.92 -12.08
N PRO A 104 -6.98 -0.07 -11.90
CA PRO A 104 -7.10 1.15 -11.12
C PRO A 104 -8.29 2.01 -11.59
N ASN A 105 -9.06 2.53 -10.65
CA ASN A 105 -10.23 3.35 -10.90
C ASN A 105 -10.01 4.78 -10.39
N SER A 106 -11.02 5.67 -10.53
CA SER A 106 -10.91 7.07 -10.08
C SER A 106 -10.49 7.20 -8.63
N GLU A 107 -11.05 6.40 -7.73
CA GLU A 107 -10.72 6.40 -6.31
C GLU A 107 -9.24 6.03 -6.08
N THR A 108 -8.73 5.03 -6.81
CA THR A 108 -7.32 4.64 -6.76
C THR A 108 -6.40 5.79 -7.19
N TYR A 109 -6.74 6.49 -8.29
CA TYR A 109 -5.96 7.64 -8.76
C TYR A 109 -6.05 8.86 -7.84
N GLU A 110 -7.19 9.10 -7.18
CA GLU A 110 -7.34 10.16 -6.18
C GLU A 110 -6.39 9.92 -5.00
N LEU A 111 -6.35 8.68 -4.49
CA LEU A 111 -5.44 8.30 -3.42
C LEU A 111 -3.97 8.36 -3.84
N LEU A 112 -3.65 7.87 -5.04
CA LEU A 112 -2.30 8.00 -5.59
C LEU A 112 -1.88 9.47 -5.68
N GLY A 113 -2.79 10.37 -6.06
CA GLY A 113 -2.56 11.81 -6.09
C GLY A 113 -2.32 12.44 -4.72
N MET A 114 -2.98 11.93 -3.69
CA MET A 114 -2.71 12.33 -2.31
C MET A 114 -1.33 11.83 -1.88
N LEU A 115 -1.02 10.57 -2.13
CA LEU A 115 0.24 9.93 -1.74
C LEU A 115 1.45 10.56 -2.44
N HIS A 116 1.33 10.91 -3.71
CA HIS A 116 2.40 11.51 -4.52
C HIS A 116 3.03 12.75 -3.87
N LYS A 117 2.27 13.50 -3.07
CA LYS A 117 2.76 14.67 -2.33
C LYS A 117 3.59 14.34 -1.08
N HIS A 118 3.55 13.11 -0.62
CA HIS A 118 4.14 12.68 0.64
C HIS A 118 5.26 11.65 0.49
N VAL A 119 5.32 10.97 -0.66
CA VAL A 119 6.36 9.98 -0.94
C VAL A 119 7.56 10.63 -1.62
N LYS A 120 8.69 9.93 -1.58
CA LYS A 120 9.94 10.40 -2.20
C LYS A 120 9.93 10.18 -3.72
N GLU A 121 10.69 10.98 -4.45
CA GLU A 121 10.84 10.86 -5.91
C GLU A 121 11.40 9.51 -6.37
N ASP A 122 12.17 8.82 -5.51
CA ASP A 122 12.75 7.50 -5.79
C ASP A 122 11.84 6.34 -5.34
N THR A 123 10.56 6.61 -5.08
CA THR A 123 9.57 5.57 -4.76
C THR A 123 9.14 4.83 -6.02
N TYR A 124 9.21 3.49 -5.97
CA TYR A 124 8.74 2.65 -7.07
C TYR A 124 7.22 2.58 -7.10
N LEU A 125 6.65 2.54 -8.31
CA LEU A 125 5.23 2.29 -8.53
C LEU A 125 5.07 1.00 -9.34
N ILE A 126 4.45 0.00 -8.74
CA ILE A 126 4.20 -1.32 -9.31
C ILE A 126 2.71 -1.45 -9.64
N ILE A 127 2.39 -1.80 -10.87
CA ILE A 127 1.01 -2.09 -11.28
C ILE A 127 0.75 -3.57 -11.05
N GLU A 128 -0.13 -3.87 -10.10
CA GLU A 128 -0.55 -5.25 -9.78
C GLU A 128 -1.81 -5.64 -10.55
N PHE A 129 -1.67 -5.89 -11.84
CA PHE A 129 -2.74 -6.35 -12.71
C PHE A 129 -2.22 -7.49 -13.60
N TYR A 130 -2.84 -8.67 -13.53
CA TYR A 130 -2.39 -9.86 -14.24
C TYR A 130 -3.53 -10.66 -14.91
N LYS A 131 -4.67 -9.99 -15.14
CA LYS A 131 -5.86 -10.65 -15.74
C LYS A 131 -5.78 -10.70 -17.26
N ASP A 132 -5.30 -9.63 -17.87
CA ASP A 132 -5.14 -9.50 -19.33
C ASP A 132 -3.92 -8.66 -19.66
N PHE A 133 -3.08 -9.15 -20.55
CA PHE A 133 -1.82 -8.49 -20.91
C PHE A 133 -2.05 -7.21 -21.73
N SER A 134 -3.05 -7.20 -22.62
CA SER A 134 -3.34 -6.02 -23.44
C SER A 134 -3.87 -4.89 -22.56
N GLU A 135 -4.75 -5.21 -21.61
CA GLU A 135 -5.26 -4.26 -20.63
C GLU A 135 -4.15 -3.74 -19.70
N LEU A 136 -3.21 -4.60 -19.28
CA LEU A 136 -2.04 -4.17 -18.50
C LEU A 136 -1.22 -3.10 -19.23
N ILE A 137 -1.02 -3.25 -20.54
CA ILE A 137 -0.30 -2.25 -21.36
C ILE A 137 -1.07 -0.92 -21.43
N GLU A 138 -2.40 -0.97 -21.49
CA GLU A 138 -3.23 0.24 -21.43
C GLU A 138 -3.09 0.94 -20.07
N ILE A 139 -3.22 0.19 -18.97
CA ILE A 139 -3.04 0.70 -17.60
C ILE A 139 -1.65 1.33 -17.46
N TYR A 140 -0.61 0.69 -17.95
CA TYR A 140 0.76 1.21 -17.90
C TYR A 140 0.87 2.59 -18.60
N LYS A 141 0.25 2.75 -19.77
CA LYS A 141 0.23 4.03 -20.50
C LYS A 141 -0.54 5.10 -19.72
N GLU A 142 -1.73 4.76 -19.21
CA GLU A 142 -2.54 5.68 -18.41
C GLU A 142 -1.82 6.17 -17.15
N VAL A 143 -1.17 5.25 -16.43
CA VAL A 143 -0.38 5.59 -15.24
C VAL A 143 0.79 6.50 -15.63
N GLY A 144 1.47 6.22 -16.74
CA GLY A 144 2.55 7.07 -17.26
C GLY A 144 2.07 8.49 -17.61
N GLU A 145 0.94 8.62 -18.29
CA GLU A 145 0.31 9.90 -18.61
C GLU A 145 -0.10 10.65 -17.34
N TRP A 146 -0.69 9.95 -16.38
CA TRP A 146 -1.06 10.52 -15.10
C TRP A 146 0.16 11.07 -14.34
N LEU A 147 1.25 10.30 -14.24
CA LEU A 147 2.50 10.73 -13.58
C LEU A 147 3.08 11.96 -14.26
N ASN A 148 3.14 11.99 -15.60
CA ASN A 148 3.61 13.14 -16.37
C ASN A 148 2.76 14.40 -16.10
N SER A 149 1.45 14.24 -15.95
CA SER A 149 0.55 15.37 -15.62
C SER A 149 0.81 15.96 -14.24
N LYS A 150 1.34 15.17 -13.29
CA LYS A 150 1.68 15.62 -11.93
C LYS A 150 3.06 16.27 -11.85
N ALA A 151 3.99 15.84 -12.69
CA ALA A 151 5.33 16.43 -12.76
C ALA A 151 5.34 17.86 -13.33
N THR A 152 4.29 18.25 -14.04
CA THR A 152 4.16 19.57 -14.69
C THR A 152 3.25 20.56 -13.93
N ALA A 153 2.67 20.16 -12.82
CA ALA A 153 1.75 20.97 -12.00
C ALA A 153 2.45 21.47 -10.72
#